data_5866125a37262f3deced91d1dc3c282d
#
_entry.id   5866125a37262f3deced91d1dc3c282d
#
_cell.length_a   1.000
_cell.length_b   1.000
_cell.length_c   1.000
_cell.angle_alpha   90.00
_cell.angle_beta   90.00
_cell.angle_gamma   90.00
#
_symmetry.space_group_name_H-M   'P 1'
#
loop_
_entity.id
_entity.type
_entity.pdbx_description
1 polymer ?
#
loop_
_entity_poly.entity_id
_entity_poly.type
_entity_poly.pdbx_seq_one_letter_code
_entity_poly.pdbx_strand_id
1 'polypeptide(L)'
;PPERDRYLFRDGRGENGELPPSDWTSIFGGSAWEPVGDGQWYLHNFAPEQPDLDWNSPDVRADFLDTLRFWADRGVDGFRVDVAHGLAKDLPPEGTPLPTQAELDALPHDGQHPLWDR
;
A
#
# COMPACT_ATOMS: atom_id res chain seq x y z
N PRO A 1 4.00 -6.71 -15.47
CA PRO A 1 5.30 -7.24 -15.02
C PRO A 1 5.12 -8.39 -14.03
N PRO A 2 6.03 -9.37 -13.98
CA PRO A 2 5.92 -10.49 -13.06
C PRO A 2 6.00 -10.08 -11.57
N GLU A 3 6.55 -8.91 -11.28
CA GLU A 3 6.65 -8.37 -9.93
C GLU A 3 5.41 -7.57 -9.48
N ARG A 4 4.36 -7.54 -10.30
CA ARG A 4 3.15 -6.77 -9.99
C ARG A 4 2.48 -7.22 -8.68
N ASP A 5 2.57 -8.50 -8.35
CA ASP A 5 2.02 -9.09 -7.12
C ASP A 5 2.66 -8.56 -5.83
N ARG A 6 3.78 -7.85 -5.96
CA ARG A 6 4.47 -7.23 -4.82
C ARG A 6 3.85 -5.91 -4.40
N TYR A 7 2.92 -5.38 -5.18
CA TYR A 7 2.27 -4.09 -4.95
C TYR A 7 0.76 -4.27 -4.77
N LEU A 8 0.14 -3.24 -4.22
CA LEU A 8 -1.31 -3.26 -3.97
C LEU A 8 -2.04 -2.69 -5.18
N PHE A 9 -2.58 -3.58 -6.01
CA PHE A 9 -3.40 -3.24 -7.17
C PHE A 9 -4.87 -3.53 -6.92
N ARG A 10 -5.74 -2.72 -7.48
CA ARG A 10 -7.19 -2.96 -7.53
C ARG A 10 -7.73 -2.49 -8.87
N ASP A 11 -8.83 -3.10 -9.29
CA ASP A 11 -9.57 -2.66 -10.46
C ASP A 11 -10.19 -1.28 -10.19
N GLY A 12 -10.12 -0.39 -11.19
CA GLY A 12 -10.80 0.89 -11.14
C GLY A 12 -12.31 0.71 -11.19
N ARG A 13 -13.04 1.73 -10.75
CA ARG A 13 -14.48 1.82 -10.90
C ARG A 13 -14.85 2.34 -12.31
N GLY A 14 -16.13 2.25 -12.68
CA GLY A 14 -16.59 2.62 -14.00
C GLY A 14 -16.58 1.43 -14.96
N GLU A 15 -17.12 1.59 -16.17
CA GLU A 15 -17.24 0.51 -17.15
C GLU A 15 -15.87 -0.02 -17.62
N ASN A 16 -14.88 0.86 -17.70
CA ASN A 16 -13.54 0.54 -18.20
C ASN A 16 -12.46 0.72 -17.12
N GLY A 17 -12.83 0.83 -15.84
CA GLY A 17 -11.87 1.06 -14.77
C GLY A 17 -11.23 2.45 -14.81
N GLU A 18 -11.92 3.43 -15.37
CA GLU A 18 -11.41 4.80 -15.56
C GLU A 18 -11.45 5.64 -14.29
N LEU A 19 -12.18 5.19 -13.26
CA LEU A 19 -12.26 5.86 -11.97
C LEU A 19 -11.39 5.15 -10.93
N PRO A 20 -10.82 5.88 -9.96
CA PRO A 20 -10.04 5.25 -8.89
C PRO A 20 -10.86 4.19 -8.14
N PRO A 21 -10.21 3.14 -7.60
CA PRO A 21 -10.88 2.12 -6.80
C PRO A 21 -11.65 2.66 -5.59
N SER A 22 -11.18 3.75 -5.01
CA SER A 22 -11.83 4.47 -3.92
C SER A 22 -11.45 5.95 -3.94
N ASP A 23 -12.03 6.73 -3.04
CA ASP A 23 -11.75 8.16 -2.88
C ASP A 23 -10.60 8.46 -1.91
N TRP A 24 -9.80 7.47 -1.57
CA TRP A 24 -8.70 7.64 -0.61
C TRP A 24 -7.70 8.69 -1.07
N THR A 25 -7.20 9.44 -0.09
CA THR A 25 -6.23 10.51 -0.33
C THR A 25 -4.84 10.10 0.19
N SER A 26 -3.82 10.49 -0.56
CA SER A 26 -2.43 10.34 -0.13
C SER A 26 -2.10 11.33 1.00
N ILE A 27 -1.07 11.01 1.80
CA ILE A 27 -0.57 11.92 2.85
C ILE A 27 -0.09 13.25 2.26
N PHE A 28 0.43 13.24 1.04
CA PHE A 28 0.89 14.45 0.35
C PHE A 28 -0.22 15.20 -0.39
N GLY A 29 -1.47 14.72 -0.29
CA GLY A 29 -2.61 15.28 -0.98
C GLY A 29 -2.88 14.61 -2.33
N GLY A 30 -4.08 14.78 -2.85
CA GLY A 30 -4.52 14.12 -4.07
C GLY A 30 -4.90 12.65 -3.85
N SER A 31 -5.22 11.95 -4.93
CA SER A 31 -5.64 10.55 -4.87
C SER A 31 -4.51 9.66 -4.35
N ALA A 32 -4.87 8.67 -3.53
CA ALA A 32 -3.96 7.60 -3.13
C ALA A 32 -3.79 6.52 -4.21
N TRP A 33 -4.47 6.65 -5.32
CA TRP A 33 -4.45 5.70 -6.42
C TRP A 33 -3.92 6.32 -7.70
N GLU A 34 -3.08 5.57 -8.43
CA GLU A 34 -2.59 5.93 -9.76
C GLU A 34 -2.97 4.87 -10.78
N PRO A 35 -3.47 5.28 -11.98
CA PRO A 35 -3.79 4.33 -13.03
C PRO A 35 -2.54 3.83 -13.76
N VAL A 36 -2.57 2.57 -14.19
CA VAL A 36 -1.50 1.99 -15.03
C VAL A 36 -1.91 1.83 -16.50
N GLY A 37 -3.12 2.23 -16.86
CA GLY A 37 -3.58 2.26 -18.25
C GLY A 37 -4.28 0.99 -18.74
N ASP A 38 -4.50 0.01 -17.86
CA ASP A 38 -5.17 -1.26 -18.19
C ASP A 38 -6.45 -1.50 -17.36
N GLY A 39 -6.99 -0.43 -16.76
CA GLY A 39 -8.16 -0.51 -15.87
C GLY A 39 -7.80 -0.80 -14.42
N GLN A 40 -6.56 -1.12 -14.13
CA GLN A 40 -6.08 -1.27 -12.75
C GLN A 40 -5.34 -0.03 -12.25
N TRP A 41 -5.31 0.11 -10.94
CA TRP A 41 -4.70 1.21 -10.23
C TRP A 41 -3.84 0.66 -9.10
N TYR A 42 -2.73 1.32 -8.79
CA TYR A 42 -1.92 0.97 -7.63
C TYR A 42 -2.08 1.99 -6.51
N LEU A 43 -1.95 1.48 -5.28
CA LEU A 43 -2.04 2.30 -4.07
C LEU A 43 -0.69 2.95 -3.75
N HIS A 44 -0.73 4.23 -3.37
CA HIS A 44 0.41 4.94 -2.80
C HIS A 44 -0.05 5.85 -1.65
N ASN A 45 0.39 5.58 -0.46
CA ASN A 45 0.09 6.43 0.70
C ASN A 45 0.87 7.75 0.67
N PHE A 46 1.99 7.78 -0.03
CA PHE A 46 2.89 8.93 -0.16
C PHE A 46 2.90 9.43 -1.60
N ALA A 47 4.07 9.58 -2.20
CA ALA A 47 4.17 10.05 -3.58
C ALA A 47 3.78 8.95 -4.59
N PRO A 48 3.28 9.32 -5.78
CA PRO A 48 3.01 8.36 -6.85
C PRO A 48 4.22 7.52 -7.26
N GLU A 49 5.41 8.06 -7.09
CA GLU A 49 6.69 7.36 -7.36
C GLU A 49 7.06 6.36 -6.26
N GLN A 50 6.26 6.28 -5.20
CA GLN A 50 6.46 5.41 -4.04
C GLN A 50 5.27 4.45 -3.88
N PRO A 51 5.04 3.51 -4.81
CA PRO A 51 3.93 2.58 -4.70
C PRO A 51 4.05 1.73 -3.43
N ASP A 52 2.94 1.50 -2.76
CA ASP A 52 2.91 0.70 -1.55
C ASP A 52 3.14 -0.77 -1.87
N LEU A 53 4.02 -1.40 -1.12
CA LEU A 53 4.28 -2.83 -1.22
C LEU A 53 3.20 -3.63 -0.49
N ASP A 54 2.89 -4.80 -1.01
CA ASP A 54 2.02 -5.75 -0.32
C ASP A 54 2.84 -6.58 0.67
N TRP A 55 2.77 -6.20 1.95
CA TRP A 55 3.49 -6.89 3.02
C TRP A 55 2.90 -8.27 3.38
N ASN A 56 1.77 -8.64 2.81
CA ASN A 56 1.26 -10.00 2.86
C ASN A 56 1.97 -10.93 1.86
N SER A 57 2.65 -10.36 0.87
CA SER A 57 3.45 -11.12 -0.09
C SER A 57 4.68 -11.73 0.58
N PRO A 58 4.87 -13.06 0.51
CA PRO A 58 6.08 -13.71 1.02
C PRO A 58 7.35 -13.21 0.33
N ASP A 59 7.27 -12.89 -0.96
CA ASP A 59 8.40 -12.40 -1.74
C ASP A 59 8.87 -11.03 -1.26
N VAL A 60 7.93 -10.13 -0.95
CA VAL A 60 8.25 -8.81 -0.39
C VAL A 60 8.98 -8.96 0.95
N ARG A 61 8.47 -9.82 1.83
CA ARG A 61 9.09 -10.06 3.13
C ARG A 61 10.47 -10.69 3.00
N ALA A 62 10.63 -11.64 2.08
CA ALA A 62 11.92 -12.29 1.83
C ALA A 62 12.96 -11.29 1.29
N ASP A 63 12.58 -10.44 0.34
CA ASP A 63 13.46 -9.43 -0.24
C ASP A 63 13.95 -8.42 0.81
N PHE A 64 13.04 -7.98 1.70
CA PHE A 64 13.44 -7.07 2.77
C PHE A 64 14.34 -7.73 3.80
N LEU A 65 14.09 -8.99 4.12
CA LEU A 65 14.97 -9.74 5.01
C LEU A 65 16.37 -9.87 4.40
N ASP A 66 16.46 -10.16 3.12
CA ASP A 66 17.73 -10.23 2.40
C ASP A 66 18.44 -8.86 2.37
N THR A 67 17.69 -7.77 2.21
CA THR A 67 18.23 -6.41 2.28
C THR A 67 18.81 -6.10 3.66
N LEU A 68 18.12 -6.46 4.73
CA LEU A 68 18.60 -6.26 6.09
C LEU A 68 19.87 -7.08 6.35
N ARG A 69 19.90 -8.34 5.90
CA ARG A 69 21.07 -9.21 6.02
C ARG A 69 22.27 -8.68 5.24
N PHE A 70 22.03 -8.17 4.04
CA PHE A 70 23.06 -7.57 3.19
C PHE A 70 23.83 -6.47 3.95
N TRP A 71 23.12 -5.57 4.60
CA TRP A 71 23.73 -4.48 5.34
C TRP A 71 24.29 -4.92 6.68
N ALA A 72 23.63 -5.84 7.39
CA ALA A 72 24.14 -6.39 8.64
C ALA A 72 25.50 -7.11 8.43
N ASP A 73 25.63 -7.89 7.35
CA ASP A 73 26.87 -8.57 6.99
C ASP A 73 28.01 -7.59 6.67
N ARG A 74 27.68 -6.34 6.36
CA ARG A 74 28.65 -5.27 6.11
C ARG A 74 28.97 -4.41 7.34
N GLY A 75 28.48 -4.81 8.51
CA GLY A 75 28.80 -4.17 9.79
C GLY A 75 27.81 -3.15 10.29
N VAL A 76 26.61 -3.05 9.68
CA VAL A 76 25.54 -2.21 10.21
C VAL A 76 24.93 -2.89 11.44
N ASP A 77 24.89 -2.18 12.57
CA ASP A 77 24.45 -2.73 13.87
C ASP A 77 22.95 -2.62 14.09
N GLY A 78 22.27 -1.77 13.33
CA GLY A 78 20.84 -1.58 13.48
C GLY A 78 20.23 -0.78 12.34
N PHE A 79 18.89 -0.66 12.36
CA PHE A 79 18.11 0.00 11.32
C PHE A 79 17.06 0.91 11.95
N ARG A 80 16.80 2.02 11.30
CA ARG A 80 15.60 2.82 11.55
C ARG A 80 14.58 2.51 10.46
N VAL A 81 13.41 2.05 10.87
CA VAL A 81 12.27 1.82 9.97
C VAL A 81 11.33 3.02 10.07
N ASP A 82 11.22 3.77 8.99
CA ASP A 82 10.35 4.93 8.95
C ASP A 82 8.90 4.52 8.67
N VAL A 83 7.95 5.15 9.36
CA VAL A 83 6.50 4.93 9.19
C VAL A 83 6.12 3.43 9.27
N ALA A 84 6.74 2.70 10.17
CA ALA A 84 6.54 1.24 10.29
C ALA A 84 5.07 0.84 10.45
N HIS A 85 4.28 1.66 11.15
CA HIS A 85 2.85 1.46 11.36
C HIS A 85 2.01 1.57 10.07
N GLY A 86 2.56 2.10 8.99
CA GLY A 86 1.91 2.24 7.70
C GLY A 86 2.31 1.20 6.66
N LEU A 87 3.14 0.21 7.01
CA LEU A 87 3.64 -0.77 6.06
C LEU A 87 2.59 -1.83 5.71
N ALA A 88 2.15 -2.57 6.70
CA ALA A 88 1.13 -3.61 6.51
C ALA A 88 -0.26 -2.99 6.52
N LYS A 89 -1.14 -3.47 5.65
CA LYS A 89 -2.50 -2.97 5.51
C LYS A 89 -3.47 -4.15 5.41
N ASP A 90 -4.60 -4.00 6.06
CA ASP A 90 -5.70 -4.97 6.01
C ASP A 90 -6.73 -4.50 4.99
N LEU A 91 -6.43 -4.72 3.70
CA LEU A 91 -7.34 -4.36 2.62
C LEU A 91 -8.45 -5.41 2.46
N PRO A 92 -9.70 -4.97 2.19
CA PRO A 92 -10.75 -5.90 1.79
C PRO A 92 -10.32 -6.75 0.59
N PRO A 93 -10.84 -7.99 0.45
CA PRO A 93 -10.51 -8.85 -0.68
C PRO A 93 -10.80 -8.18 -2.03
N GLU A 94 -10.07 -8.58 -3.05
CA GLU A 94 -10.32 -8.13 -4.41
C GLU A 94 -11.77 -8.40 -4.82
N GLY A 95 -12.35 -7.46 -5.57
CA GLY A 95 -13.77 -7.54 -5.96
C GLY A 95 -14.75 -7.04 -4.90
N THR A 96 -14.30 -6.80 -3.68
CA THR A 96 -15.11 -6.18 -2.62
C THR A 96 -15.02 -4.66 -2.75
N PRO A 97 -16.16 -3.92 -2.68
CA PRO A 97 -16.13 -2.46 -2.64
C PRO A 97 -15.28 -1.95 -1.47
N LEU A 98 -14.41 -0.99 -1.74
CA LEU A 98 -13.59 -0.37 -0.71
C LEU A 98 -14.41 0.67 0.06
N PRO A 99 -14.19 0.82 1.37
CA PRO A 99 -14.82 1.89 2.13
C PRO A 99 -14.36 3.26 1.61
N THR A 100 -15.19 4.29 1.84
CA THR A 100 -14.81 5.67 1.54
C THR A 100 -13.79 6.18 2.56
N GLN A 101 -13.09 7.25 2.20
CA GLN A 101 -12.18 7.90 3.15
C GLN A 101 -12.93 8.36 4.41
N ALA A 102 -14.13 8.91 4.25
CA ALA A 102 -14.94 9.33 5.38
C ALA A 102 -15.35 8.18 6.30
N GLU A 103 -15.65 7.01 5.74
CA GLU A 103 -15.94 5.81 6.52
C GLU A 103 -14.71 5.32 7.29
N LEU A 104 -13.53 5.38 6.67
CA LEU A 104 -12.28 5.03 7.35
C LEU A 104 -11.95 6.00 8.49
N ASP A 105 -12.11 7.29 8.25
CA ASP A 105 -11.84 8.33 9.24
C ASP A 105 -12.80 8.24 10.45
N ALA A 106 -13.98 7.67 10.24
CA ALA A 106 -14.97 7.46 11.32
C ALA A 106 -14.68 6.22 12.18
N LEU A 107 -13.78 5.33 11.76
CA LEU A 107 -13.45 4.14 12.54
C LEU A 107 -12.62 4.51 13.77
N PRO A 108 -12.87 3.87 14.93
CA PRO A 108 -12.03 4.05 16.10
C PRO A 108 -10.60 3.57 15.82
N HIS A 109 -9.64 4.43 16.06
CA HIS A 109 -8.22 4.08 15.95
C HIS A 109 -7.43 4.82 17.04
N ASP A 110 -6.30 4.30 17.37
CA ASP A 110 -5.42 4.80 18.42
C ASP A 110 -4.29 5.70 17.89
N GLY A 111 -4.59 6.48 16.88
CA GLY A 111 -3.65 7.35 16.16
C GLY A 111 -3.03 6.71 14.93
N GLN A 112 -3.43 5.50 14.59
CA GLN A 112 -3.02 4.81 13.37
C GLN A 112 -4.13 4.86 12.31
N HIS A 113 -3.74 4.73 11.07
CA HIS A 113 -4.72 4.64 9.99
C HIS A 113 -5.53 3.33 10.15
N PRO A 114 -6.87 3.37 9.97
CA PRO A 114 -7.71 2.19 10.20
C PRO A 114 -7.38 0.95 9.37
N LEU A 115 -6.79 1.15 8.19
CA LEU A 115 -6.37 0.05 7.32
C LEU A 115 -5.01 -0.55 7.67
N TRP A 116 -4.25 0.11 8.54
CA TRP A 116 -2.93 -0.39 8.91
C TRP A 116 -3.06 -1.51 9.92
N ASP A 117 -2.21 -2.52 9.75
CA ASP A 117 -2.13 -3.62 10.70
C ASP A 117 -1.65 -3.10 12.07
N ARG A 118 -2.24 -3.65 13.14
CA ARG A 118 -2.01 -3.20 14.52
C ARG A 118 -1.17 -4.20 15.29
#